data_af5c5b35ad8f0cc8589f0339ad8356b9
#
_entry.id   af5c5b35ad8f0cc8589f0339ad8356b9
#
_cell.length_a   1.000
_cell.length_b   1.000
_cell.length_c   1.000
_cell.angle_alpha   90.00
_cell.angle_beta   90.00
_cell.angle_gamma   90.00
#
_symmetry.space_group_name_H-M   'P 1'
#
loop_
_entity.id
_entity.type
_entity.pdbx_description
1 polymer ?
#
loop_
_entity_poly.entity_id
_entity_poly.type
_entity_poly.pdbx_seq_one_letter_code
_entity_poly.pdbx_strand_id
1 'polypeptide(L)'
;MDNPETPEIGITFTGFILSLATTAAAHFGDIADPNTGERAAPNLVAAAQMIELIALLQEKTRGNLLDPEEQLVDDLLYELRLRFVQAQQGEKHIVEP
;
A
#
# COMPACT_ATOMS: atom_id res chain seq x y z
N MET A 1 -24.26 8.35 -11.56
CA MET A 1 -25.07 8.99 -11.11
C MET A 1 -25.20 8.96 -9.74
N ASP A 2 -25.30 9.89 -9.13
CA ASP A 2 -25.36 9.95 -7.79
C ASP A 2 -26.71 9.76 -7.31
N ASN A 3 -26.84 8.98 -6.33
CA ASN A 3 -28.07 8.80 -5.66
C ASN A 3 -28.02 9.66 -4.44
N PRO A 4 -28.82 10.64 -4.34
CA PRO A 4 -28.74 11.57 -3.23
C PRO A 4 -29.04 10.94 -1.90
N GLU A 5 -29.62 9.79 -1.89
CA GLU A 5 -29.88 9.16 -0.67
C GLU A 5 -28.80 8.28 -0.19
N THR A 6 -27.77 8.03 -0.98
CA THR A 6 -26.67 7.23 -0.54
C THR A 6 -25.50 8.09 -0.30
N PRO A 7 -24.72 7.77 0.69
CA PRO A 7 -23.50 8.53 0.92
C PRO A 7 -22.61 8.43 -0.30
N GLU A 8 -21.89 9.48 -0.53
CA GLU A 8 -21.06 9.50 -1.61
C GLU A 8 -19.89 8.70 -1.32
N ILE A 9 -19.82 7.52 -1.68
CA ILE A 9 -18.68 6.74 -1.43
C ILE A 9 -17.83 6.62 -2.61
N GLY A 10 -17.99 7.25 -3.60
CA GLY A 10 -17.32 7.13 -4.85
C GLY A 10 -16.05 6.32 -4.84
N ILE A 11 -15.89 5.44 -5.79
CA ILE A 11 -14.65 4.72 -5.97
C ILE A 11 -13.76 5.55 -6.85
N THR A 12 -12.59 5.88 -6.35
CA THR A 12 -11.66 6.71 -7.10
C THR A 12 -10.36 5.97 -7.24
N PHE A 13 -9.56 6.39 -8.21
CA PHE A 13 -8.23 5.79 -8.38
C PHE A 13 -7.40 6.02 -7.12
N THR A 14 -7.46 7.22 -6.56
CA THR A 14 -6.73 7.53 -5.34
C THR A 14 -7.14 6.60 -4.21
N GLY A 15 -8.44 6.41 -4.01
CA GLY A 15 -8.92 5.53 -2.95
C GLY A 15 -8.48 4.09 -3.16
N PHE A 16 -8.50 3.65 -4.42
CA PHE A 16 -8.08 2.30 -4.73
C PHE A 16 -6.59 2.10 -4.42
N ILE A 17 -5.76 3.04 -4.86
CA ILE A 17 -4.32 2.93 -4.61
C ILE A 17 -4.03 2.99 -3.10
N LEU A 18 -4.73 3.84 -2.38
CA LEU A 18 -4.52 3.93 -0.95
C LEU A 18 -4.91 2.63 -0.25
N SER A 19 -5.93 1.94 -0.74
CA SER A 19 -6.30 0.68 -0.13
C SER A 19 -5.24 -0.38 -0.38
N LEU A 20 -4.60 -0.36 -1.54
CA LEU A 20 -3.51 -1.29 -1.79
C LEU A 20 -2.31 -0.97 -0.90
N ALA A 21 -2.02 0.31 -0.71
CA ALA A 21 -0.92 0.71 0.16
C ALA A 21 -1.20 0.30 1.61
N THR A 22 -2.44 0.42 2.05
CA THR A 22 -2.83 -0.01 3.39
C THR A 22 -2.65 -1.51 3.55
N THR A 23 -3.01 -2.26 2.52
CA THR A 23 -2.81 -3.71 2.56
C THR A 23 -1.33 -4.04 2.64
N ALA A 24 -0.50 -3.31 1.91
CA ALA A 24 0.94 -3.52 2.00
C ALA A 24 1.44 -3.24 3.42
N ALA A 25 0.94 -2.17 4.04
CA ALA A 25 1.34 -1.83 5.40
C ALA A 25 0.93 -2.94 6.38
N ALA A 26 -0.24 -3.54 6.16
CA ALA A 26 -0.67 -4.65 6.98
C ALA A 26 0.27 -5.84 6.83
N HIS A 27 0.72 -6.10 5.61
CA HIS A 27 1.65 -7.19 5.38
C HIS A 27 3.02 -6.93 5.99
N PHE A 28 3.40 -5.67 6.15
CA PHE A 28 4.64 -5.34 6.86
C PHE A 28 4.46 -5.49 8.37
N GLY A 29 3.22 -5.67 8.84
CA GLY A 29 2.97 -5.76 10.26
C GLY A 29 2.83 -4.40 10.91
N ASP A 30 2.57 -3.36 10.13
CA ASP A 30 2.55 -2.00 10.64
C ASP A 30 1.18 -1.55 11.14
N ILE A 31 0.14 -2.34 10.89
CA ILE A 31 -1.21 -1.97 11.24
C ILE A 31 -1.79 -2.97 12.20
N ALA A 32 -2.34 -2.49 13.31
CA ALA A 32 -2.95 -3.38 14.29
C ALA A 32 -4.34 -3.78 13.85
N ASP A 33 -4.72 -5.03 14.17
CA ASP A 33 -6.05 -5.50 13.94
C ASP A 33 -7.01 -4.69 14.80
N PRO A 34 -8.03 -4.08 14.23
CA PRO A 34 -8.93 -3.25 15.01
C PRO A 34 -9.69 -4.02 16.08
N ASN A 35 -9.85 -5.33 15.91
CA ASN A 35 -10.58 -6.12 16.88
C ASN A 35 -9.73 -6.60 18.04
N THR A 36 -8.48 -6.90 17.81
CA THR A 36 -7.63 -7.49 18.84
C THR A 36 -6.50 -6.58 19.27
N GLY A 37 -6.21 -5.56 18.49
CA GLY A 37 -5.07 -4.71 18.78
C GLY A 37 -3.74 -5.32 18.42
N GLU A 38 -3.75 -6.50 17.85
CA GLU A 38 -2.51 -7.18 17.53
C GLU A 38 -2.10 -6.93 16.10
N ARG A 39 -0.84 -6.96 15.86
CA ARG A 39 -0.29 -6.82 14.52
C ARG A 39 0.12 -8.18 14.01
N ALA A 40 -0.12 -8.40 12.73
CA ALA A 40 0.29 -9.65 12.12
C ALA A 40 1.80 -9.69 12.02
N ALA A 41 2.34 -10.89 11.99
CA ALA A 41 3.76 -11.04 11.70
C ALA A 41 4.01 -10.56 10.27
N PRO A 42 5.16 -9.98 10.02
CA PRO A 42 5.45 -9.48 8.67
C PRO A 42 5.43 -10.60 7.64
N ASN A 43 4.90 -10.29 6.48
CA ASN A 43 4.90 -11.21 5.35
C ASN A 43 5.48 -10.43 4.17
N LEU A 44 6.78 -10.52 4.01
CA LEU A 44 7.45 -9.68 3.02
C LEU A 44 7.16 -10.10 1.59
N VAL A 45 6.84 -11.38 1.37
CA VAL A 45 6.46 -11.80 0.03
C VAL A 45 5.15 -11.12 -0.37
N ALA A 46 4.18 -11.13 0.54
CA ALA A 46 2.91 -10.49 0.24
C ALA A 46 3.06 -8.97 0.10
N ALA A 47 3.91 -8.38 0.93
CA ALA A 47 4.16 -6.94 0.81
C ALA A 47 4.78 -6.61 -0.53
N ALA A 48 5.74 -7.42 -0.98
CA ALA A 48 6.37 -7.21 -2.28
C ALA A 48 5.35 -7.32 -3.40
N GLN A 49 4.41 -8.25 -3.28
CA GLN A 49 3.38 -8.39 -4.31
C GLN A 49 2.50 -7.16 -4.38
N MET A 50 2.19 -6.55 -3.25
CA MET A 50 1.38 -5.33 -3.27
C MET A 50 2.14 -4.19 -3.93
N ILE A 51 3.44 -4.09 -3.68
CA ILE A 51 4.24 -3.06 -4.31
C ILE A 51 4.25 -3.29 -5.83
N GLU A 52 4.37 -4.53 -6.25
CA GLU A 52 4.37 -4.82 -7.67
C GLU A 52 3.02 -4.55 -8.32
N LEU A 53 1.93 -4.77 -7.58
CA LEU A 53 0.62 -4.43 -8.10
C LEU A 53 0.49 -2.93 -8.32
N ILE A 54 0.97 -2.15 -7.38
CA ILE A 54 0.90 -0.69 -7.52
C ILE A 54 1.76 -0.26 -8.71
N ALA A 55 2.94 -0.84 -8.84
CA ALA A 55 3.81 -0.51 -9.97
C ALA A 55 3.17 -0.90 -11.30
N LEU A 56 2.48 -2.03 -11.33
CA LEU A 56 1.79 -2.45 -12.54
C LEU A 56 0.67 -1.46 -12.89
N LEU A 57 -0.07 -1.02 -11.88
CA LEU A 57 -1.13 -0.06 -12.12
C LEU A 57 -0.56 1.26 -12.62
N GLN A 58 0.59 1.68 -12.10
CA GLN A 58 1.23 2.88 -12.59
C GLN A 58 1.54 2.75 -14.08
N GLU A 59 2.06 1.59 -14.44
CA GLU A 59 2.40 1.35 -15.84
C GLU A 59 1.16 1.34 -16.73
N LYS A 60 0.11 0.66 -16.29
CA LYS A 60 -1.09 0.51 -17.09
C LYS A 60 -1.91 1.77 -17.19
N THR A 61 -1.72 2.71 -16.28
CA THR A 61 -2.48 3.96 -16.31
C THR A 61 -1.67 5.12 -16.85
N ARG A 62 -0.48 4.84 -17.37
CA ARG A 62 0.41 5.88 -17.84
C ARG A 62 -0.31 6.73 -18.88
N GLY A 63 -0.28 8.04 -18.68
CA GLY A 63 -0.94 8.96 -19.59
C GLY A 63 -2.41 9.20 -19.28
N ASN A 64 -2.96 8.48 -18.29
CA ASN A 64 -4.37 8.64 -17.96
C ASN A 64 -4.61 9.18 -16.58
N LEU A 65 -3.58 9.51 -15.84
CA LEU A 65 -3.74 9.99 -14.48
C LEU A 65 -3.62 11.50 -14.44
N LEU A 66 -4.33 12.10 -13.50
CA LEU A 66 -4.13 13.50 -13.21
C LEU A 66 -2.82 13.65 -12.48
N ASP A 67 -2.23 14.85 -12.54
CA ASP A 67 -0.93 15.08 -11.91
C ASP A 67 -0.92 14.69 -10.43
N PRO A 68 -1.92 15.05 -9.62
CA PRO A 68 -1.90 14.62 -8.23
C PRO A 68 -1.96 13.11 -8.06
N GLU A 69 -2.64 12.41 -8.98
CA GLU A 69 -2.70 10.97 -8.91
C GLU A 69 -1.36 10.36 -9.22
N GLU A 70 -0.67 10.88 -10.21
CA GLU A 70 0.65 10.40 -10.54
C GLU A 70 1.61 10.62 -9.39
N GLN A 71 1.54 11.79 -8.77
CA GLN A 71 2.41 12.11 -7.66
C GLN A 71 2.16 11.17 -6.49
N LEU A 72 0.90 10.88 -6.21
CA LEU A 72 0.57 9.98 -5.13
C LEU A 72 1.17 8.59 -5.36
N VAL A 73 1.04 8.07 -6.57
CA VAL A 73 1.55 6.74 -6.87
C VAL A 73 3.07 6.73 -6.74
N ASP A 74 3.74 7.76 -7.23
CA ASP A 74 5.19 7.84 -7.13
C ASP A 74 5.62 7.87 -5.67
N ASP A 75 4.94 8.67 -4.86
CA ASP A 75 5.29 8.79 -3.45
C ASP A 75 5.06 7.49 -2.71
N LEU A 76 3.95 6.83 -2.98
CA LEU A 76 3.65 5.57 -2.32
C LEU A 76 4.63 4.49 -2.70
N LEU A 77 5.00 4.41 -3.96
CA LEU A 77 5.97 3.41 -4.37
C LEU A 77 7.32 3.66 -3.71
N TYR A 78 7.71 4.92 -3.62
CA TYR A 78 8.97 5.24 -2.96
C TYR A 78 8.92 4.82 -1.49
N GLU A 79 7.87 5.17 -0.79
CA GLU A 79 7.75 4.88 0.62
C GLU A 79 7.67 3.38 0.88
N LEU A 80 6.90 2.68 0.07
CA LEU A 80 6.75 1.25 0.28
C LEU A 80 8.03 0.49 -0.03
N ARG A 81 8.76 0.91 -1.07
CA ARG A 81 10.02 0.28 -1.38
C ARG A 81 11.05 0.53 -0.29
N LEU A 82 11.04 1.73 0.27
CA LEU A 82 11.94 2.02 1.37
C LEU A 82 11.57 1.17 2.58
N ARG A 83 10.28 1.04 2.86
CA ARG A 83 9.84 0.23 3.97
C ARG A 83 10.24 -1.24 3.79
N PHE A 84 10.17 -1.72 2.55
CA PHE A 84 10.54 -3.09 2.25
C PHE A 84 12.03 -3.32 2.57
N VAL A 85 12.87 -2.40 2.16
CA VAL A 85 14.29 -2.51 2.43
C VAL A 85 14.54 -2.49 3.94
N GLN A 86 13.86 -1.63 4.65
CA GLN A 86 14.01 -1.56 6.10
C GLN A 86 13.57 -2.87 6.76
N ALA A 87 12.49 -3.46 6.28
CA ALA A 87 12.00 -4.71 6.82
C ALA A 87 12.98 -5.84 6.57
N GLN A 88 13.60 -5.86 5.39
CA GLN A 88 14.60 -6.87 5.11
C GLN A 88 15.81 -6.72 6.01
N GLN A 89 16.21 -5.50 6.27
CA GLN A 89 17.35 -5.27 7.13
C GLN A 89 17.03 -5.65 8.56
N GLY A 90 15.82 -5.38 9.00
CA GLY A 90 15.41 -5.78 10.32
C GLY A 90 15.45 -7.27 10.50
N GLU A 91 14.99 -7.99 9.49
CA GLU A 91 15.05 -9.44 9.57
C GLU A 91 16.46 -9.94 9.66
N LYS A 92 17.34 -9.36 8.88
CA LYS A 92 18.72 -9.80 8.94
C LYS A 92 19.36 -9.49 10.26
N HIS A 93 18.97 -8.40 10.86
CA HIS A 93 19.56 -8.04 12.10
C HIS A 93 19.18 -8.95 13.22
N ILE A 94 18.08 -9.60 13.14
CA ILE A 94 17.67 -10.45 14.21
C ILE A 94 18.57 -11.53 14.52
N VAL A 95 19.34 -11.94 13.61
CA VAL A 95 20.16 -13.01 13.81
C VAL A 95 21.30 -12.80 14.62
N GLU A 96 21.76 -11.72 14.88
CA GLU A 96 22.91 -11.50 15.43
C GLU A 96 23.03 -11.72 16.74
N PRO A 97 23.71 -12.35 17.34
CA PRO A 97 23.94 -12.47 18.73
C PRO A 97 24.80 -11.37 19.18
#